data_b7e371213c0b54bb4fb4f82154b128b9
#
_entry.id   b7e371213c0b54bb4fb4f82154b128b9
#
_cell.length_a   1.000
_cell.length_b   1.000
_cell.length_c   1.000
_cell.angle_alpha   90.00
_cell.angle_beta   90.00
_cell.angle_gamma   90.00
#
_symmetry.space_group_name_H-M   'P 1'
#
loop_
_entity.id
_entity.type
_entity.pdbx_description
1 polymer ?
#
loop_
_entity_poly.entity_id
_entity_poly.type
_entity_poly.pdbx_seq_one_letter_code
_entity_poly.pdbx_strand_id
1 'polypeptide(L)'
;MTDKSKCKISFMRKPTLFSLFLFLIVAILWTALPVQASVESALQPRPKVALVLSGGGARGFSHVGVIKVLEELGVKIDIVAGTSMGAMVGGGYASGYSVEQMQDIILGVNWQEMFALRPDRSDLNWRRRQDDFKGLGRGEIGLSDKGVLLPDSVVPAQHLDIFLRSITRHVSSVTDLSMLPIAFGAVATDLDNGEAVVMQKDVSLADAMRSSMSVPGAFSPFPFKGHMLVDGGLAQNLPVELAHAMGADIIIAVNAGTPLGKSKDIHSVAGVMGQMIGILTERNVNHSKSLLTKNDILITTDLKGFTAGDFDKAKEIIEAGEKSARAHADQLRRLAIAKKDYLAWNDERQAAVKPPEPRNIAEVKVEGLKSVNPAGVLKSADLDLSHPVSEDQIAQASARIWAMDDFTLVPYEFEPGPNGTETLVWRPQEKPWG
;
A
#
# COMPACT_ATOMS: atom_id res chain seq x y z
N MET A 1 -97.71 -11.54 -59.51
CA MET A 1 -97.56 -13.00 -59.25
C MET A 1 -96.20 -13.25 -58.67
N THR A 2 -96.26 -13.74 -57.43
CA THR A 2 -95.29 -14.46 -56.64
C THR A 2 -93.99 -13.78 -56.26
N ASP A 3 -94.08 -13.24 -55.09
CA ASP A 3 -93.03 -12.89 -54.11
C ASP A 3 -92.28 -14.12 -53.60
N LYS A 4 -90.96 -14.00 -53.38
CA LYS A 4 -90.16 -14.84 -52.45
C LYS A 4 -89.12 -14.04 -51.80
N SER A 5 -89.46 -13.53 -50.61
CA SER A 5 -88.54 -13.05 -49.59
C SER A 5 -87.58 -14.18 -49.11
N LYS A 6 -86.25 -13.91 -49.11
CA LYS A 6 -85.25 -14.76 -48.46
C LYS A 6 -84.73 -14.06 -47.20
N CYS A 7 -85.12 -14.65 -46.09
CA CYS A 7 -84.62 -14.34 -44.74
C CYS A 7 -83.16 -14.79 -44.62
N LYS A 8 -82.19 -13.88 -44.34
CA LYS A 8 -80.82 -14.25 -44.03
C LYS A 8 -80.71 -14.36 -42.51
N ILE A 9 -80.51 -15.57 -41.98
CA ILE A 9 -80.19 -15.84 -40.58
C ILE A 9 -78.66 -15.60 -40.39
N SER A 10 -78.34 -14.61 -39.60
CA SER A 10 -76.97 -14.33 -39.16
C SER A 10 -76.54 -15.32 -38.01
N PHE A 11 -75.61 -16.18 -38.33
CA PHE A 11 -75.05 -17.12 -37.36
C PHE A 11 -73.93 -16.40 -36.56
N MET A 12 -74.19 -15.88 -35.36
CA MET A 12 -73.20 -15.47 -34.43
C MET A 12 -72.47 -16.70 -33.84
N ARG A 13 -71.27 -16.96 -34.33
CA ARG A 13 -70.37 -17.96 -33.70
C ARG A 13 -69.92 -17.44 -32.33
N LYS A 14 -70.34 -18.11 -31.25
CA LYS A 14 -69.78 -17.91 -29.89
C LYS A 14 -68.33 -18.36 -29.92
N PRO A 15 -67.35 -17.58 -29.32
CA PRO A 15 -65.98 -18.00 -29.19
C PRO A 15 -65.94 -19.25 -28.32
N THR A 16 -65.27 -20.30 -28.81
CA THR A 16 -65.10 -21.53 -28.07
C THR A 16 -64.15 -21.30 -26.88
N LEU A 17 -64.37 -21.98 -25.77
CA LEU A 17 -63.54 -21.93 -24.55
C LEU A 17 -62.03 -22.06 -24.87
N PHE A 18 -61.66 -22.70 -25.93
CA PHE A 18 -60.29 -22.87 -26.41
C PHE A 18 -59.63 -21.55 -26.85
N SER A 19 -60.35 -20.63 -27.43
CA SER A 19 -59.84 -19.32 -27.86
C SER A 19 -59.56 -18.41 -26.66
N LEU A 20 -60.36 -18.46 -25.59
CA LEU A 20 -60.13 -17.72 -24.35
C LEU A 20 -58.92 -18.26 -23.56
N PHE A 21 -58.71 -19.60 -23.58
CA PHE A 21 -57.55 -20.22 -22.92
C PHE A 21 -56.24 -19.87 -23.61
N LEU A 22 -56.23 -19.77 -24.94
CA LEU A 22 -55.03 -19.37 -25.71
C LEU A 22 -54.67 -17.90 -25.47
N PHE A 23 -55.65 -17.00 -25.35
CA PHE A 23 -55.42 -15.57 -25.01
C PHE A 23 -54.89 -15.38 -23.58
N LEU A 24 -55.35 -16.21 -22.65
CA LEU A 24 -54.86 -16.14 -21.23
C LEU A 24 -53.41 -16.61 -21.13
N ILE A 25 -53.02 -17.65 -21.86
CA ILE A 25 -51.65 -18.17 -21.91
C ILE A 25 -50.69 -17.14 -22.54
N VAL A 26 -51.08 -16.47 -23.62
CA VAL A 26 -50.27 -15.44 -24.28
C VAL A 26 -50.15 -14.20 -23.42
N ALA A 27 -51.17 -13.79 -22.67
CA ALA A 27 -51.11 -12.67 -21.71
C ALA A 27 -50.21 -12.98 -20.52
N ILE A 28 -50.17 -14.21 -20.01
CA ILE A 28 -49.27 -14.63 -18.92
C ILE A 28 -47.82 -14.69 -19.41
N LEU A 29 -47.54 -15.12 -20.62
CA LEU A 29 -46.19 -15.14 -21.22
C LEU A 29 -45.63 -13.73 -21.48
N TRP A 30 -46.47 -12.74 -21.75
CA TRP A 30 -46.04 -11.34 -21.96
C TRP A 30 -45.72 -10.59 -20.67
N THR A 31 -46.30 -10.98 -19.52
CA THR A 31 -46.03 -10.37 -18.23
C THR A 31 -44.79 -10.97 -17.55
N ALA A 32 -44.28 -12.14 -17.98
CA ALA A 32 -43.12 -12.80 -17.39
C ALA A 32 -41.74 -12.28 -17.92
N LEU A 33 -41.71 -11.71 -19.14
CA LEU A 33 -40.49 -11.25 -19.79
C LEU A 33 -39.78 -10.06 -19.11
N PRO A 34 -40.44 -9.03 -18.57
CA PRO A 34 -39.73 -7.94 -17.90
C PRO A 34 -39.24 -8.28 -16.47
N VAL A 35 -39.82 -9.32 -15.83
CA VAL A 35 -39.43 -9.73 -14.48
C VAL A 35 -38.11 -10.54 -14.50
N GLN A 36 -37.89 -11.34 -15.52
CA GLN A 36 -36.67 -12.14 -15.65
C GLN A 36 -35.43 -11.27 -15.92
N ALA A 37 -35.55 -10.26 -16.77
CA ALA A 37 -34.45 -9.32 -17.05
C ALA A 37 -34.04 -8.47 -15.83
N SER A 38 -34.99 -8.12 -14.97
CA SER A 38 -34.72 -7.35 -13.75
C SER A 38 -34.14 -8.21 -12.61
N VAL A 39 -34.47 -9.51 -12.56
CA VAL A 39 -33.94 -10.45 -11.56
C VAL A 39 -32.52 -10.91 -11.95
N GLU A 40 -32.24 -11.10 -13.23
CA GLU A 40 -30.91 -11.50 -13.72
C GLU A 40 -29.89 -10.36 -13.58
N SER A 41 -30.31 -9.10 -13.75
CA SER A 41 -29.48 -7.92 -13.48
C SER A 41 -29.22 -7.71 -11.98
N ALA A 42 -30.10 -8.20 -11.10
CA ALA A 42 -29.91 -8.12 -9.66
C ALA A 42 -29.01 -9.23 -9.08
N LEU A 43 -28.68 -10.26 -9.86
CA LEU A 43 -27.86 -11.40 -9.47
C LEU A 43 -26.40 -11.31 -9.97
N GLN A 44 -26.05 -10.32 -10.78
CA GLN A 44 -24.65 -10.14 -11.17
C GLN A 44 -23.88 -9.43 -10.04
N PRO A 45 -22.78 -10.04 -9.54
CA PRO A 45 -21.96 -9.39 -8.55
C PRO A 45 -21.44 -8.06 -9.10
N ARG A 46 -21.40 -7.04 -8.26
CA ARG A 46 -20.81 -5.74 -8.59
C ARG A 46 -19.37 -5.93 -9.07
N PRO A 47 -18.91 -5.20 -10.10
CA PRO A 47 -17.51 -5.20 -10.51
C PRO A 47 -16.58 -4.87 -9.35
N LYS A 48 -15.49 -5.61 -9.21
CA LYS A 48 -14.44 -5.31 -8.23
C LYS A 48 -13.64 -4.10 -8.70
N VAL A 49 -13.60 -3.07 -7.87
CA VAL A 49 -12.85 -1.85 -8.15
C VAL A 49 -11.50 -1.90 -7.44
N ALA A 50 -10.43 -1.77 -8.21
CA ALA A 50 -9.08 -1.63 -7.70
C ALA A 50 -8.63 -0.17 -7.68
N LEU A 51 -7.95 0.22 -6.61
CA LEU A 51 -7.21 1.47 -6.49
C LEU A 51 -5.73 1.17 -6.66
N VAL A 52 -5.12 1.71 -7.72
CA VAL A 52 -3.70 1.53 -8.06
C VAL A 52 -2.97 2.84 -7.78
N LEU A 53 -1.97 2.79 -6.89
CA LEU A 53 -1.24 3.96 -6.40
C LEU A 53 0.23 3.87 -6.78
N SER A 54 0.71 4.85 -7.57
CA SER A 54 2.11 4.88 -7.99
C SER A 54 3.06 5.31 -6.89
N GLY A 55 4.34 4.98 -7.06
CA GLY A 55 5.42 5.64 -6.33
C GLY A 55 5.58 7.11 -6.74
N GLY A 56 6.40 7.83 -5.96
CA GLY A 56 6.69 9.25 -6.24
C GLY A 56 7.33 10.02 -5.09
N GLY A 57 7.79 9.36 -4.04
CA GLY A 57 8.29 10.02 -2.81
C GLY A 57 7.20 10.89 -2.19
N ALA A 58 7.53 12.10 -1.73
CA ALA A 58 6.58 13.04 -1.13
C ALA A 58 5.36 13.33 -2.01
N ARG A 59 5.53 13.32 -3.35
CA ARG A 59 4.41 13.52 -4.31
C ARG A 59 3.30 12.50 -4.13
N GLY A 60 3.60 11.29 -3.62
CA GLY A 60 2.63 10.26 -3.31
C GLY A 60 1.66 10.61 -2.18
N PHE A 61 1.91 11.64 -1.37
CA PHE A 61 0.92 12.15 -0.42
C PHE A 61 -0.36 12.62 -1.10
N SER A 62 -0.29 12.97 -2.40
CA SER A 62 -1.47 13.30 -3.20
C SER A 62 -2.51 12.17 -3.28
N HIS A 63 -2.08 10.91 -3.07
CA HIS A 63 -2.99 9.77 -3.01
C HIS A 63 -4.02 9.91 -1.89
N VAL A 64 -3.66 10.50 -0.76
CA VAL A 64 -4.60 10.74 0.36
C VAL A 64 -5.72 11.68 -0.08
N GLY A 65 -5.39 12.75 -0.81
CA GLY A 65 -6.38 13.67 -1.37
C GLY A 65 -7.32 13.00 -2.39
N VAL A 66 -6.78 12.05 -3.19
CA VAL A 66 -7.60 11.25 -4.11
C VAL A 66 -8.54 10.33 -3.32
N ILE A 67 -8.05 9.61 -2.32
CA ILE A 67 -8.86 8.71 -1.49
C ILE A 67 -9.98 9.49 -0.79
N LYS A 68 -9.70 10.70 -0.30
CA LYS A 68 -10.72 11.60 0.28
C LYS A 68 -11.91 11.79 -0.66
N VAL A 69 -11.65 12.08 -1.93
CA VAL A 69 -12.73 12.27 -2.92
C VAL A 69 -13.45 10.97 -3.22
N LEU A 70 -12.75 9.82 -3.25
CA LEU A 70 -13.38 8.51 -3.42
C LEU A 70 -14.34 8.20 -2.25
N GLU A 71 -13.94 8.47 -1.01
CA GLU A 71 -14.79 8.30 0.18
C GLU A 71 -16.00 9.23 0.13
N GLU A 72 -15.82 10.51 -0.18
CA GLU A 72 -16.90 11.48 -0.32
C GLU A 72 -17.94 11.08 -1.38
N LEU A 73 -17.49 10.48 -2.47
CA LEU A 73 -18.35 10.01 -3.56
C LEU A 73 -18.99 8.64 -3.29
N GLY A 74 -18.59 7.94 -2.23
CA GLY A 74 -19.10 6.61 -1.91
C GLY A 74 -18.58 5.50 -2.84
N VAL A 75 -17.34 5.63 -3.33
CA VAL A 75 -16.69 4.61 -4.17
C VAL A 75 -16.09 3.53 -3.29
N LYS A 76 -16.69 2.34 -3.30
CA LYS A 76 -16.15 1.19 -2.57
C LYS A 76 -14.97 0.59 -3.32
N ILE A 77 -13.82 0.52 -2.65
CA ILE A 77 -12.61 -0.12 -3.15
C ILE A 77 -12.51 -1.56 -2.62
N ASP A 78 -12.26 -2.52 -3.50
CA ASP A 78 -12.15 -3.93 -3.17
C ASP A 78 -10.69 -4.41 -3.15
N ILE A 79 -9.82 -3.73 -3.90
CA ILE A 79 -8.40 -4.09 -4.05
C ILE A 79 -7.58 -2.80 -4.03
N VAL A 80 -6.43 -2.85 -3.35
CA VAL A 80 -5.42 -1.79 -3.41
C VAL A 80 -4.10 -2.39 -3.85
N ALA A 81 -3.51 -1.83 -4.90
CA ALA A 81 -2.17 -2.15 -5.36
C ALA A 81 -1.29 -0.89 -5.30
N GLY A 82 -0.13 -0.98 -4.66
CA GLY A 82 0.71 0.18 -4.43
C GLY A 82 2.19 -0.05 -4.66
N THR A 83 2.92 1.01 -5.04
CA THR A 83 4.37 1.01 -5.14
C THR A 83 4.95 2.17 -4.34
N SER A 84 6.03 1.93 -3.57
CA SER A 84 6.75 2.96 -2.82
C SER A 84 5.80 3.77 -1.90
N MET A 85 5.74 5.08 -2.01
CA MET A 85 4.79 5.91 -1.25
C MET A 85 3.33 5.49 -1.50
N GLY A 86 3.01 5.00 -2.71
CA GLY A 86 1.69 4.43 -3.00
C GLY A 86 1.41 3.14 -2.21
N ALA A 87 2.44 2.35 -1.89
CA ALA A 87 2.31 1.19 -1.01
C ALA A 87 2.06 1.62 0.44
N MET A 88 2.74 2.67 0.93
CA MET A 88 2.52 3.20 2.27
C MET A 88 1.10 3.76 2.44
N VAL A 89 0.67 4.66 1.56
CA VAL A 89 -0.67 5.27 1.62
C VAL A 89 -1.75 4.21 1.38
N GLY A 90 -1.55 3.37 0.34
CA GLY A 90 -2.50 2.31 -0.03
C GLY A 90 -2.65 1.24 1.04
N GLY A 91 -1.55 0.81 1.65
CA GLY A 91 -1.56 -0.17 2.72
C GLY A 91 -2.18 0.39 4.01
N GLY A 92 -1.92 1.67 4.34
CA GLY A 92 -2.60 2.35 5.43
C GLY A 92 -4.11 2.37 5.20
N TYR A 93 -4.56 2.75 4.02
CA TYR A 93 -5.99 2.73 3.66
C TYR A 93 -6.57 1.30 3.71
N ALA A 94 -5.86 0.33 3.14
CA ALA A 94 -6.29 -1.07 3.10
C ALA A 94 -6.37 -1.72 4.49
N SER A 95 -5.55 -1.27 5.44
CA SER A 95 -5.56 -1.77 6.82
C SER A 95 -6.69 -1.18 7.67
N GLY A 96 -7.46 -0.20 7.14
CA GLY A 96 -8.64 0.36 7.81
C GLY A 96 -8.56 1.83 8.21
N TYR A 97 -7.42 2.51 8.10
CA TYR A 97 -7.34 3.92 8.44
C TYR A 97 -8.31 4.78 7.63
N SER A 98 -8.97 5.75 8.30
CA SER A 98 -9.72 6.80 7.62
C SER A 98 -8.76 7.80 6.95
N VAL A 99 -9.29 8.61 6.04
CA VAL A 99 -8.52 9.69 5.40
C VAL A 99 -7.99 10.67 6.43
N GLU A 100 -8.81 11.03 7.43
CA GLU A 100 -8.42 11.95 8.51
C GLU A 100 -7.26 11.38 9.31
N GLN A 101 -7.33 10.10 9.71
CA GLN A 101 -6.25 9.43 10.43
C GLN A 101 -4.96 9.37 9.59
N MET A 102 -5.05 9.09 8.28
CA MET A 102 -3.89 9.10 7.41
C MET A 102 -3.28 10.51 7.27
N GLN A 103 -4.12 11.56 7.18
CA GLN A 103 -3.65 12.93 7.16
C GLN A 103 -2.94 13.30 8.47
N ASP A 104 -3.53 12.97 9.61
CA ASP A 104 -2.96 13.25 10.93
C ASP A 104 -1.60 12.54 11.10
N ILE A 105 -1.50 11.29 10.68
CA ILE A 105 -0.24 10.53 10.68
C ILE A 105 0.81 11.25 9.81
N ILE A 106 0.48 11.55 8.55
CA ILE A 106 1.44 12.13 7.61
C ILE A 106 1.88 13.54 8.04
N LEU A 107 0.97 14.36 8.53
CA LEU A 107 1.26 15.72 8.97
C LEU A 107 1.94 15.78 10.34
N GLY A 108 1.79 14.72 11.18
CA GLY A 108 2.42 14.60 12.48
C GLY A 108 3.86 14.10 12.45
N VAL A 109 4.31 13.51 11.33
CA VAL A 109 5.69 12.98 11.21
C VAL A 109 6.70 14.11 11.02
N ASN A 110 7.77 14.07 11.80
CA ASN A 110 8.97 14.86 11.53
C ASN A 110 9.79 14.22 10.40
N TRP A 111 9.46 14.54 9.15
CA TRP A 111 10.13 13.97 7.99
C TRP A 111 11.62 14.31 7.89
N GLN A 112 12.07 15.42 8.48
CA GLN A 112 13.50 15.76 8.52
C GLN A 112 14.26 14.78 9.42
N GLU A 113 13.68 14.41 10.55
CA GLU A 113 14.25 13.41 11.44
C GLU A 113 14.15 11.99 10.86
N MET A 114 13.04 11.68 10.19
CA MET A 114 12.83 10.39 9.49
C MET A 114 13.93 10.09 8.47
N PHE A 115 14.40 11.13 7.77
CA PHE A 115 15.46 11.02 6.76
C PHE A 115 16.82 11.57 7.25
N ALA A 116 16.97 11.78 8.56
CA ALA A 116 18.25 12.22 9.13
C ALA A 116 19.31 11.13 8.87
N LEU A 117 20.49 11.59 8.44
CA LEU A 117 21.63 10.69 8.12
C LEU A 117 22.23 10.05 9.37
N ARG A 118 21.85 10.51 10.55
CA ARG A 118 22.36 10.03 11.85
C ARG A 118 21.26 10.07 12.90
N PRO A 119 21.33 9.16 13.90
CA PRO A 119 20.51 9.25 15.09
C PRO A 119 20.72 10.59 15.81
N ASP A 120 19.70 11.07 16.53
CA ASP A 120 19.89 12.21 17.41
C ASP A 120 20.99 11.89 18.43
N ARG A 121 21.80 12.89 18.77
CA ARG A 121 22.90 12.73 19.70
C ARG A 121 22.45 12.26 21.09
N SER A 122 21.21 12.55 21.47
CA SER A 122 20.61 12.06 22.71
C SER A 122 20.45 10.54 22.72
N ASP A 123 20.22 9.92 21.56
CA ASP A 123 19.96 8.49 21.41
C ASP A 123 21.25 7.66 21.32
N LEU A 124 22.38 8.32 21.00
CA LEU A 124 23.68 7.67 20.96
C LEU A 124 24.17 7.30 22.37
N ASN A 125 24.77 6.12 22.51
CA ASN A 125 25.45 5.73 23.73
C ASN A 125 26.64 6.68 24.05
N TRP A 126 27.05 6.74 25.33
CA TRP A 126 28.08 7.66 25.78
C TRP A 126 29.42 7.54 25.04
N ARG A 127 29.81 6.32 24.66
CA ARG A 127 31.07 6.04 23.95
C ARG A 127 31.06 6.66 22.57
N ARG A 128 29.96 6.48 21.81
CA ARG A 128 29.75 7.03 20.47
C ARG A 128 29.70 8.57 20.50
N ARG A 129 29.04 9.16 21.50
CA ARG A 129 29.02 10.61 21.69
C ARG A 129 30.41 11.23 21.86
N GLN A 130 31.39 10.47 22.38
CA GLN A 130 32.79 10.89 22.51
C GLN A 130 33.59 10.71 21.21
N ASP A 131 33.34 9.68 20.46
CA ASP A 131 34.07 9.38 19.24
C ASP A 131 33.76 10.37 18.13
N ASP A 132 32.54 10.97 18.10
CA ASP A 132 32.15 12.04 17.17
C ASP A 132 33.06 13.28 17.22
N PHE A 133 33.82 13.49 18.30
CA PHE A 133 34.78 14.58 18.42
C PHE A 133 36.18 14.27 17.87
N LYS A 134 36.46 13.00 17.55
CA LYS A 134 37.81 12.55 17.20
C LYS A 134 38.06 12.38 15.70
N GLY A 135 37.02 12.41 14.87
CA GLY A 135 37.11 12.10 13.45
C GLY A 135 37.16 13.32 12.54
N LEU A 136 38.15 13.36 11.62
CA LEU A 136 38.29 14.36 10.58
C LEU A 136 37.40 14.09 9.34
N GLY A 137 36.69 12.97 9.28
CA GLY A 137 35.84 12.54 8.18
C GLY A 137 34.40 12.20 8.63
N ARG A 138 33.41 12.65 7.88
CA ARG A 138 31.99 12.39 8.15
C ARG A 138 31.41 11.16 7.43
N GLY A 139 32.24 10.39 6.70
CA GLY A 139 31.87 9.18 5.96
C GLY A 139 32.29 7.93 6.72
N GLU A 140 31.39 6.96 6.87
CA GLU A 140 31.76 5.63 7.33
C GLU A 140 32.41 4.90 6.18
N ILE A 141 33.62 4.38 6.37
CA ILE A 141 34.35 3.54 5.43
C ILE A 141 34.73 2.28 6.17
N GLY A 142 34.27 1.14 5.68
CA GLY A 142 34.59 -0.16 6.24
C GLY A 142 35.82 -0.77 5.59
N LEU A 143 36.55 -1.60 6.34
CA LEU A 143 37.59 -2.47 5.82
C LEU A 143 37.17 -3.92 6.03
N SER A 144 37.26 -4.74 5.01
CA SER A 144 37.02 -6.17 5.08
C SER A 144 38.14 -6.94 4.35
N ASP A 145 38.08 -8.26 4.44
CA ASP A 145 38.94 -9.18 3.63
C ASP A 145 38.78 -8.98 2.11
N LYS A 146 37.66 -8.36 1.69
CA LYS A 146 37.39 -8.03 0.25
C LYS A 146 37.79 -6.60 -0.11
N GLY A 147 38.36 -5.82 0.81
CA GLY A 147 38.84 -4.46 0.57
C GLY A 147 38.04 -3.38 1.30
N VAL A 148 38.08 -2.17 0.72
CA VAL A 148 37.34 -1.01 1.23
C VAL A 148 35.85 -1.15 0.90
N LEU A 149 35.01 -1.07 1.92
CA LEU A 149 33.55 -1.08 1.79
C LEU A 149 33.00 0.33 1.99
N LEU A 150 32.05 0.71 1.16
CA LEU A 150 31.26 1.93 1.31
C LEU A 150 29.84 1.53 1.80
N PRO A 151 29.15 2.42 2.51
CA PRO A 151 27.74 2.19 2.86
C PRO A 151 26.90 1.95 1.62
N ASP A 152 25.96 1.01 1.72
CA ASP A 152 25.00 0.68 0.64
C ASP A 152 23.83 1.67 0.56
N SER A 153 23.71 2.55 1.55
CA SER A 153 22.66 3.56 1.65
C SER A 153 23.16 4.83 2.33
N VAL A 154 22.49 5.93 2.03
CA VAL A 154 22.78 7.24 2.63
C VAL A 154 21.92 7.46 3.88
N VAL A 155 20.65 6.99 3.86
CA VAL A 155 19.68 7.19 4.95
C VAL A 155 19.53 5.89 5.74
N PRO A 156 19.69 5.91 7.06
CA PRO A 156 19.39 4.75 7.90
C PRO A 156 17.91 4.36 7.78
N ALA A 157 17.66 3.10 7.46
CA ALA A 157 16.31 2.61 7.26
C ALA A 157 15.51 2.40 8.56
N GLN A 158 16.18 2.42 9.71
CA GLN A 158 15.60 2.07 11.01
C GLN A 158 14.42 2.96 11.42
N HIS A 159 14.51 4.28 11.23
CA HIS A 159 13.41 5.18 11.56
C HIS A 159 12.17 4.90 10.69
N LEU A 160 12.37 4.66 9.38
CA LEU A 160 11.30 4.27 8.48
C LEU A 160 10.69 2.92 8.89
N ASP A 161 11.51 1.93 9.26
CA ASP A 161 11.02 0.62 9.70
C ASP A 161 10.18 0.74 10.98
N ILE A 162 10.66 1.45 11.98
CA ILE A 162 9.91 1.72 13.22
C ILE A 162 8.59 2.43 12.91
N PHE A 163 8.61 3.45 12.06
CA PHE A 163 7.42 4.18 11.66
C PHE A 163 6.40 3.26 10.96
N LEU A 164 6.82 2.48 9.96
CA LEU A 164 5.93 1.57 9.24
C LEU A 164 5.33 0.52 10.17
N ARG A 165 6.12 -0.07 11.08
CA ARG A 165 5.62 -1.00 12.10
C ARG A 165 4.62 -0.32 13.03
N SER A 166 4.86 0.92 13.44
CA SER A 166 3.94 1.66 14.33
C SER A 166 2.57 1.89 13.68
N ILE A 167 2.52 2.26 12.40
CA ILE A 167 1.26 2.50 11.70
C ILE A 167 0.56 1.22 11.23
N THR A 168 1.24 0.08 11.21
CA THR A 168 0.65 -1.21 10.80
C THR A 168 0.44 -2.19 11.97
N ARG A 169 0.73 -1.76 13.21
CA ARG A 169 0.71 -2.62 14.41
C ARG A 169 -0.62 -3.34 14.63
N HIS A 170 -1.76 -2.69 14.31
CA HIS A 170 -3.11 -3.26 14.48
C HIS A 170 -3.39 -4.44 13.55
N VAL A 171 -2.58 -4.65 12.52
CA VAL A 171 -2.64 -5.79 11.58
C VAL A 171 -1.33 -6.58 11.53
N SER A 172 -0.46 -6.45 12.54
CA SER A 172 0.87 -7.07 12.58
C SER A 172 0.85 -8.60 12.52
N SER A 173 -0.27 -9.24 12.91
CA SER A 173 -0.47 -10.69 12.81
C SER A 173 -0.93 -11.16 11.43
N VAL A 174 -1.29 -10.25 10.51
CA VAL A 174 -1.75 -10.59 9.17
C VAL A 174 -0.54 -10.76 8.25
N THR A 175 -0.35 -11.97 7.73
CA THR A 175 0.74 -12.31 6.79
C THR A 175 0.24 -12.62 5.38
N ASP A 176 -1.06 -12.79 5.17
CA ASP A 176 -1.71 -12.76 3.86
C ASP A 176 -2.47 -11.44 3.72
N LEU A 177 -1.88 -10.49 2.99
CA LEU A 177 -2.42 -9.13 2.87
C LEU A 177 -3.71 -9.07 2.03
N SER A 178 -4.11 -10.18 1.39
CA SER A 178 -5.43 -10.29 0.80
C SER A 178 -6.56 -10.39 1.84
N MET A 179 -6.21 -10.66 3.10
CA MET A 179 -7.13 -10.76 4.24
C MET A 179 -7.29 -9.46 5.03
N LEU A 180 -6.62 -8.39 4.61
CA LEU A 180 -6.86 -7.06 5.18
C LEU A 180 -8.30 -6.59 4.88
N PRO A 181 -8.83 -5.59 5.59
CA PRO A 181 -10.15 -4.99 5.32
C PRO A 181 -10.39 -4.65 3.85
N ILE A 182 -9.33 -4.24 3.13
CA ILE A 182 -9.30 -4.22 1.66
C ILE A 182 -8.11 -5.07 1.22
N ALA A 183 -8.30 -5.99 0.27
CA ALA A 183 -7.21 -6.81 -0.25
C ALA A 183 -6.07 -5.93 -0.78
N PHE A 184 -4.85 -6.17 -0.31
CA PHE A 184 -3.69 -5.34 -0.60
C PHE A 184 -2.54 -6.13 -1.21
N GLY A 185 -1.79 -5.46 -2.10
CA GLY A 185 -0.51 -5.94 -2.60
C GLY A 185 0.43 -4.77 -2.88
N ALA A 186 1.70 -4.92 -2.50
CA ALA A 186 2.76 -3.98 -2.87
C ALA A 186 3.71 -4.61 -3.89
N VAL A 187 4.41 -3.77 -4.65
CA VAL A 187 5.45 -4.21 -5.57
C VAL A 187 6.82 -3.78 -5.04
N ALA A 188 7.76 -4.70 -5.02
CA ALA A 188 9.19 -4.45 -4.89
C ALA A 188 9.92 -4.91 -6.17
N THR A 189 11.20 -4.62 -6.29
CA THR A 189 12.05 -5.06 -7.42
C THR A 189 13.15 -5.94 -6.89
N ASP A 190 13.34 -7.12 -7.47
CA ASP A 190 14.49 -7.99 -7.18
C ASP A 190 15.75 -7.37 -7.77
N LEU A 191 16.76 -7.14 -6.92
CA LEU A 191 18.00 -6.50 -7.32
C LEU A 191 18.87 -7.40 -8.22
N ASP A 192 18.68 -8.73 -8.16
CA ASP A 192 19.49 -9.67 -8.94
C ASP A 192 19.09 -9.72 -10.42
N ASN A 193 17.79 -9.52 -10.72
CA ASN A 193 17.25 -9.70 -12.08
C ASN A 193 16.40 -8.53 -12.58
N GLY A 194 16.02 -7.60 -11.69
CA GLY A 194 15.17 -6.44 -12.02
C GLY A 194 13.69 -6.76 -12.16
N GLU A 195 13.24 -7.96 -11.82
CA GLU A 195 11.85 -8.37 -11.91
C GLU A 195 11.00 -7.82 -10.77
N ALA A 196 9.70 -7.67 -11.03
CA ALA A 196 8.74 -7.26 -10.02
C ALA A 196 8.46 -8.42 -9.05
N VAL A 197 8.59 -8.14 -7.76
CA VAL A 197 8.23 -9.06 -6.67
C VAL A 197 6.95 -8.57 -6.00
N VAL A 198 5.91 -9.41 -6.02
CA VAL A 198 4.63 -9.11 -5.39
C VAL A 198 4.70 -9.43 -3.90
N MET A 199 4.57 -8.40 -3.07
CA MET A 199 4.56 -8.47 -1.62
C MET A 199 3.10 -8.53 -1.15
N GLN A 200 2.55 -9.75 -1.05
CA GLN A 200 1.15 -9.98 -0.67
C GLN A 200 0.99 -11.15 0.31
N LYS A 201 1.77 -12.23 0.17
CA LYS A 201 1.66 -13.45 0.99
C LYS A 201 2.95 -13.75 1.73
N ASP A 202 2.82 -14.34 2.91
CA ASP A 202 3.92 -14.67 3.83
C ASP A 202 4.80 -13.45 4.13
N VAL A 203 4.18 -12.29 4.32
CA VAL A 203 4.85 -11.01 4.57
C VAL A 203 3.96 -10.13 5.44
N SER A 204 4.54 -9.41 6.40
CA SER A 204 3.81 -8.40 7.16
C SER A 204 3.54 -7.16 6.30
N LEU A 205 2.50 -6.38 6.64
CA LEU A 205 2.20 -5.13 5.93
C LEU A 205 3.37 -4.14 6.03
N ALA A 206 4.03 -4.06 7.20
CA ALA A 206 5.22 -3.23 7.39
C ALA A 206 6.36 -3.62 6.43
N ASP A 207 6.67 -4.93 6.32
CA ASP A 207 7.75 -5.40 5.46
C ASP A 207 7.42 -5.26 3.98
N ALA A 208 6.15 -5.42 3.59
CA ALA A 208 5.69 -5.16 2.23
C ALA A 208 5.85 -3.68 1.84
N MET A 209 5.47 -2.76 2.72
CA MET A 209 5.70 -1.32 2.51
C MET A 209 7.21 -1.01 2.48
N ARG A 210 7.96 -1.54 3.47
CA ARG A 210 9.40 -1.27 3.61
C ARG A 210 10.20 -1.72 2.39
N SER A 211 9.95 -2.93 1.88
CA SER A 211 10.60 -3.45 0.68
C SER A 211 10.29 -2.58 -0.54
N SER A 212 9.00 -2.21 -0.71
CA SER A 212 8.54 -1.36 -1.82
C SER A 212 9.11 0.06 -1.78
N MET A 213 9.55 0.54 -0.61
CA MET A 213 10.14 1.87 -0.39
C MET A 213 11.67 1.88 -0.33
N SER A 214 12.34 0.77 -0.65
CA SER A 214 13.82 0.66 -0.62
C SER A 214 14.47 1.36 -1.82
N VAL A 215 14.32 2.68 -1.92
CA VAL A 215 14.86 3.49 -3.03
C VAL A 215 16.37 3.36 -3.10
N PRO A 216 16.94 2.89 -4.26
CA PRO A 216 18.38 2.72 -4.40
C PRO A 216 19.17 4.01 -4.15
N GLY A 217 20.23 3.90 -3.34
CA GLY A 217 21.04 5.04 -2.93
C GLY A 217 20.47 5.86 -1.77
N ALA A 218 19.16 5.80 -1.51
CA ALA A 218 18.55 6.39 -0.31
C ALA A 218 18.52 5.38 0.83
N PHE A 219 17.90 4.24 0.65
CA PHE A 219 17.73 3.20 1.66
C PHE A 219 18.43 1.91 1.26
N SER A 220 18.90 1.15 2.26
CA SER A 220 19.45 -0.20 2.04
C SER A 220 18.41 -1.12 1.41
N PRO A 221 18.83 -2.02 0.50
CA PRO A 221 17.99 -3.08 -0.03
C PRO A 221 17.39 -3.92 1.11
N PHE A 222 16.16 -4.38 0.92
CA PHE A 222 15.44 -5.17 1.92
C PHE A 222 15.62 -6.67 1.66
N PRO A 223 16.18 -7.46 2.59
CA PRO A 223 16.32 -8.91 2.40
C PRO A 223 14.97 -9.62 2.60
N PHE A 224 14.59 -10.44 1.63
CA PHE A 224 13.35 -11.20 1.69
C PHE A 224 13.50 -12.55 0.99
N LYS A 225 13.31 -13.65 1.72
CA LYS A 225 13.34 -15.04 1.21
C LYS A 225 14.56 -15.35 0.33
N GLY A 226 15.73 -14.83 0.71
CA GLY A 226 17.00 -15.04 0.00
C GLY A 226 17.30 -14.08 -1.15
N HIS A 227 16.39 -13.16 -1.44
CA HIS A 227 16.55 -12.07 -2.42
C HIS A 227 16.84 -10.74 -1.73
N MET A 228 17.46 -9.82 -2.46
CA MET A 228 17.63 -8.43 -2.04
C MET A 228 16.66 -7.56 -2.84
N LEU A 229 15.71 -6.95 -2.16
CA LEU A 229 14.65 -6.15 -2.79
C LEU A 229 14.94 -4.66 -2.69
N VAL A 230 14.65 -3.95 -3.78
CA VAL A 230 14.70 -2.50 -3.88
C VAL A 230 13.33 -1.95 -4.27
N ASP A 231 13.20 -0.61 -4.33
CA ASP A 231 11.93 0.07 -4.64
C ASP A 231 11.25 -0.49 -5.90
N GLY A 232 9.97 -0.77 -5.76
CA GLY A 232 9.15 -1.33 -6.85
C GLY A 232 9.01 -0.42 -8.06
N GLY A 233 9.33 0.87 -7.91
CA GLY A 233 9.30 1.84 -9.01
C GLY A 233 10.24 1.50 -10.18
N LEU A 234 11.27 0.68 -9.95
CA LEU A 234 12.14 0.22 -11.04
C LEU A 234 11.46 -0.80 -11.95
N ALA A 235 10.63 -1.68 -11.41
CA ALA A 235 9.92 -2.72 -12.16
C ALA A 235 8.49 -2.29 -12.56
N GLN A 236 7.67 -1.86 -11.59
CA GLN A 236 6.27 -1.46 -11.79
C GLN A 236 5.91 -0.27 -10.89
N ASN A 237 6.15 0.95 -11.34
CA ASN A 237 5.85 2.14 -10.54
C ASN A 237 4.34 2.44 -10.44
N LEU A 238 3.53 2.04 -11.42
CA LEU A 238 2.07 2.12 -11.42
C LEU A 238 1.53 0.69 -11.58
N PRO A 239 1.29 -0.08 -10.49
CA PRO A 239 1.12 -1.53 -10.52
C PRO A 239 -0.26 -1.99 -11.02
N VAL A 240 -0.59 -1.64 -12.27
CA VAL A 240 -1.82 -2.03 -12.96
C VAL A 240 -1.87 -3.54 -13.17
N GLU A 241 -0.73 -4.14 -13.52
CA GLU A 241 -0.58 -5.59 -13.72
C GLU A 241 -0.91 -6.37 -12.44
N LEU A 242 -0.47 -5.86 -11.28
CA LEU A 242 -0.79 -6.46 -9.99
C LEU A 242 -2.30 -6.40 -9.72
N ALA A 243 -2.94 -5.26 -9.97
CA ALA A 243 -4.38 -5.12 -9.77
C ALA A 243 -5.17 -6.10 -10.64
N HIS A 244 -4.78 -6.30 -11.91
CA HIS A 244 -5.38 -7.33 -12.78
C HIS A 244 -5.15 -8.74 -12.22
N ALA A 245 -3.93 -9.05 -11.77
CA ALA A 245 -3.61 -10.35 -11.17
C ALA A 245 -4.40 -10.63 -9.88
N MET A 246 -4.77 -9.58 -9.12
CA MET A 246 -5.63 -9.66 -7.95
C MET A 246 -7.13 -9.77 -8.29
N GLY A 247 -7.50 -9.71 -9.58
CA GLY A 247 -8.87 -9.92 -10.06
C GLY A 247 -9.71 -8.65 -10.10
N ALA A 248 -9.12 -7.49 -10.39
CA ALA A 248 -9.83 -6.24 -10.61
C ALA A 248 -10.62 -6.28 -11.93
N ASP A 249 -11.89 -5.84 -11.90
CA ASP A 249 -12.72 -5.64 -13.08
C ASP A 249 -12.62 -4.20 -13.61
N ILE A 250 -12.41 -3.23 -12.69
CA ILE A 250 -12.25 -1.80 -13.00
C ILE A 250 -11.09 -1.27 -12.17
N ILE A 251 -10.24 -0.45 -12.80
CA ILE A 251 -9.06 0.13 -12.17
C ILE A 251 -9.20 1.66 -12.09
N ILE A 252 -8.99 2.21 -10.90
CA ILE A 252 -8.70 3.62 -10.68
C ILE A 252 -7.20 3.75 -10.46
N ALA A 253 -6.47 4.16 -11.49
CA ALA A 253 -5.02 4.31 -11.44
C ALA A 253 -4.66 5.77 -11.11
N VAL A 254 -3.86 5.98 -10.06
CA VAL A 254 -3.40 7.31 -9.63
C VAL A 254 -1.90 7.41 -9.84
N ASN A 255 -1.50 8.27 -10.77
CA ASN A 255 -0.11 8.51 -11.11
C ASN A 255 0.39 9.83 -10.48
N ALA A 256 1.25 9.71 -9.48
CA ALA A 256 1.96 10.81 -8.80
C ALA A 256 3.45 10.87 -9.21
N GLY A 257 3.86 10.14 -10.24
CA GLY A 257 5.26 10.03 -10.67
C GLY A 257 5.91 11.38 -10.99
N THR A 258 7.22 11.45 -10.80
CA THR A 258 8.02 12.64 -11.09
C THR A 258 8.34 12.73 -12.58
N PRO A 259 8.05 13.82 -13.27
CA PRO A 259 8.47 14.02 -14.66
C PRO A 259 9.99 13.99 -14.81
N LEU A 260 10.49 13.53 -15.95
CA LEU A 260 11.91 13.53 -16.24
C LEU A 260 12.48 14.97 -16.20
N GLY A 261 13.64 15.11 -15.57
CA GLY A 261 14.42 16.34 -15.57
C GLY A 261 15.00 16.65 -16.96
N LYS A 262 15.31 17.92 -17.21
CA LYS A 262 16.04 18.31 -18.43
C LYS A 262 17.53 18.02 -18.25
N SER A 263 18.17 17.45 -19.24
CA SER A 263 19.61 17.09 -19.20
C SER A 263 20.53 18.25 -18.81
N LYS A 264 20.16 19.48 -19.20
CA LYS A 264 20.92 20.70 -18.86
C LYS A 264 20.91 21.06 -17.36
N ASP A 265 19.99 20.50 -16.60
CA ASP A 265 19.83 20.78 -15.16
C ASP A 265 20.47 19.65 -14.29
N ILE A 266 21.12 18.66 -14.94
CA ILE A 266 21.75 17.51 -14.27
C ILE A 266 23.28 17.74 -14.22
N HIS A 267 23.79 18.06 -13.01
CA HIS A 267 25.18 18.44 -12.82
C HIS A 267 25.96 17.58 -11.82
N SER A 268 25.37 16.46 -11.36
CA SER A 268 25.98 15.58 -10.34
C SER A 268 25.75 14.10 -10.65
N VAL A 269 26.60 13.23 -10.09
CA VAL A 269 26.44 11.78 -10.19
C VAL A 269 25.07 11.35 -9.66
N ALA A 270 24.67 11.87 -8.51
CA ALA A 270 23.34 11.60 -7.92
C ALA A 270 22.21 12.08 -8.87
N GLY A 271 22.36 13.21 -9.53
CA GLY A 271 21.40 13.69 -10.52
C GLY A 271 21.29 12.77 -11.74
N VAL A 272 22.44 12.26 -12.23
CA VAL A 272 22.45 11.27 -13.33
C VAL A 272 21.78 9.97 -12.91
N MET A 273 22.08 9.44 -11.71
CA MET A 273 21.43 8.25 -11.17
C MET A 273 19.91 8.44 -11.01
N GLY A 274 19.49 9.57 -10.44
CA GLY A 274 18.07 9.91 -10.31
C GLY A 274 17.36 10.00 -11.66
N GLN A 275 18.01 10.56 -12.69
CA GLN A 275 17.46 10.60 -14.05
C GLN A 275 17.36 9.21 -14.68
N MET A 276 18.35 8.33 -14.46
CA MET A 276 18.30 6.94 -14.94
C MET A 276 17.14 6.16 -14.30
N ILE A 277 16.95 6.28 -12.98
CA ILE A 277 15.82 5.72 -12.26
C ILE A 277 14.51 6.28 -12.84
N GLY A 278 14.45 7.61 -13.04
CA GLY A 278 13.29 8.26 -13.64
C GLY A 278 12.95 7.74 -15.03
N ILE A 279 13.94 7.50 -15.88
CA ILE A 279 13.73 6.95 -17.24
C ILE A 279 13.16 5.52 -17.16
N LEU A 280 13.69 4.66 -16.29
CA LEU A 280 13.17 3.31 -16.08
C LEU A 280 11.73 3.35 -15.58
N THR A 281 11.46 4.17 -14.57
CA THR A 281 10.13 4.38 -13.99
C THR A 281 9.14 4.89 -15.03
N GLU A 282 9.49 5.91 -15.81
CA GLU A 282 8.60 6.47 -16.86
C GLU A 282 8.25 5.42 -17.92
N ARG A 283 9.21 4.58 -18.31
CA ARG A 283 8.97 3.51 -19.28
C ARG A 283 7.97 2.48 -18.77
N ASN A 284 8.12 2.00 -17.53
CA ASN A 284 7.20 1.03 -16.97
C ASN A 284 5.82 1.65 -16.69
N VAL A 285 5.75 2.93 -16.25
CA VAL A 285 4.48 3.66 -16.11
C VAL A 285 3.73 3.77 -17.44
N ASN A 286 4.44 4.05 -18.55
CA ASN A 286 3.82 4.12 -19.88
C ASN A 286 3.32 2.74 -20.34
N HIS A 287 4.04 1.67 -20.00
CA HIS A 287 3.55 0.31 -20.23
C HIS A 287 2.28 0.04 -19.42
N SER A 288 2.28 0.26 -18.10
CA SER A 288 1.11 0.06 -17.25
C SER A 288 -0.11 0.88 -17.72
N LYS A 289 0.10 2.14 -18.13
CA LYS A 289 -0.98 2.96 -18.73
C LYS A 289 -1.59 2.32 -19.99
N SER A 290 -0.80 1.62 -20.81
CA SER A 290 -1.27 0.96 -22.01
C SER A 290 -2.18 -0.25 -21.74
N LEU A 291 -2.16 -0.77 -20.53
CA LEU A 291 -3.01 -1.88 -20.08
C LEU A 291 -4.39 -1.42 -19.60
N LEU A 292 -4.56 -0.12 -19.36
CA LEU A 292 -5.84 0.44 -18.94
C LEU A 292 -6.85 0.40 -20.11
N THR A 293 -8.07 0.06 -19.77
CA THR A 293 -9.20 -0.02 -20.70
C THR A 293 -10.05 1.26 -20.66
N LYS A 294 -11.04 1.37 -21.54
CA LYS A 294 -12.01 2.48 -21.54
C LYS A 294 -12.89 2.56 -20.29
N ASN A 295 -12.98 1.47 -19.52
CA ASN A 295 -13.74 1.41 -18.26
C ASN A 295 -12.92 1.89 -17.06
N ASP A 296 -11.61 1.90 -17.19
CA ASP A 296 -10.69 2.32 -16.14
C ASP A 296 -10.56 3.84 -16.08
N ILE A 297 -10.11 4.35 -14.96
CA ILE A 297 -9.95 5.79 -14.72
C ILE A 297 -8.49 6.05 -14.38
N LEU A 298 -7.81 6.87 -15.20
CA LEU A 298 -6.46 7.33 -14.93
C LEU A 298 -6.50 8.76 -14.37
N ILE A 299 -6.07 8.93 -13.14
CA ILE A 299 -5.89 10.23 -12.49
C ILE A 299 -4.38 10.53 -12.46
N THR A 300 -3.94 11.50 -13.25
CA THR A 300 -2.59 12.04 -13.14
C THR A 300 -2.66 13.30 -12.28
N THR A 301 -2.01 13.28 -11.12
CA THR A 301 -2.06 14.40 -10.17
C THR A 301 -1.23 15.58 -10.71
N ASP A 302 -1.82 16.79 -10.69
CA ASP A 302 -1.08 18.00 -11.11
C ASP A 302 -0.19 18.50 -9.96
N LEU A 303 1.03 18.00 -9.95
CA LEU A 303 2.05 18.25 -8.93
C LEU A 303 3.21 19.08 -9.48
N LYS A 304 2.90 20.05 -10.38
CA LYS A 304 3.91 20.99 -10.89
C LYS A 304 4.49 21.82 -9.75
N GLY A 305 5.82 21.88 -9.69
CA GLY A 305 6.54 22.60 -8.63
C GLY A 305 6.83 21.80 -7.37
N PHE A 306 6.31 20.56 -7.26
CA PHE A 306 6.65 19.65 -6.18
C PHE A 306 7.63 18.57 -6.66
N THR A 307 8.64 18.28 -5.85
CA THR A 307 9.63 17.22 -6.07
C THR A 307 9.34 16.00 -5.19
N ALA A 308 10.02 14.88 -5.45
CA ALA A 308 9.93 13.69 -4.62
C ALA A 308 10.45 13.88 -3.19
N GLY A 309 11.22 14.95 -2.94
CA GLY A 309 11.81 15.28 -1.64
C GLY A 309 11.04 16.33 -0.82
N ASP A 310 9.94 16.90 -1.32
CA ASP A 310 9.19 17.97 -0.64
C ASP A 310 8.24 17.43 0.45
N PHE A 311 8.78 16.66 1.40
CA PHE A 311 8.01 16.07 2.49
C PHE A 311 7.41 17.10 3.44
N ASP A 312 8.02 18.28 3.56
CA ASP A 312 7.54 19.42 4.32
C ASP A 312 6.30 20.09 3.73
N LYS A 313 5.97 19.79 2.46
CA LYS A 313 4.81 20.30 1.75
C LYS A 313 3.65 19.29 1.65
N ALA A 314 3.59 18.36 2.61
CA ALA A 314 2.61 17.27 2.59
C ALA A 314 1.16 17.77 2.44
N LYS A 315 0.80 18.85 3.13
CA LYS A 315 -0.54 19.44 3.09
C LYS A 315 -0.92 19.91 1.68
N GLU A 316 -0.07 20.69 1.05
CA GLU A 316 -0.30 21.25 -0.29
C GLU A 316 -0.34 20.14 -1.36
N ILE A 317 0.45 19.08 -1.18
CA ILE A 317 0.47 17.91 -2.06
C ILE A 317 -0.85 17.11 -1.93
N ILE A 318 -1.37 16.94 -0.73
CA ILE A 318 -2.66 16.30 -0.48
C ILE A 318 -3.80 17.10 -1.14
N GLU A 319 -3.80 18.43 -0.98
CA GLU A 319 -4.78 19.33 -1.61
C GLU A 319 -4.72 19.28 -3.16
N ALA A 320 -3.52 19.16 -3.74
CA ALA A 320 -3.35 18.98 -5.18
C ALA A 320 -3.92 17.64 -5.66
N GLY A 321 -3.78 16.59 -4.88
CA GLY A 321 -4.39 15.28 -5.12
C GLY A 321 -5.92 15.35 -5.11
N GLU A 322 -6.50 16.00 -4.10
CA GLU A 322 -7.93 16.24 -3.99
C GLU A 322 -8.47 16.99 -5.22
N LYS A 323 -7.81 18.08 -5.60
CA LYS A 323 -8.20 18.85 -6.79
C LYS A 323 -8.16 18.02 -8.07
N SER A 324 -7.14 17.18 -8.22
CA SER A 324 -7.00 16.30 -9.39
C SER A 324 -8.11 15.26 -9.45
N ALA A 325 -8.47 14.64 -8.31
CA ALA A 325 -9.57 13.68 -8.24
C ALA A 325 -10.94 14.34 -8.51
N ARG A 326 -11.19 15.55 -8.00
CA ARG A 326 -12.43 16.29 -8.25
C ARG A 326 -12.64 16.59 -9.73
N ALA A 327 -11.57 16.78 -10.51
CA ALA A 327 -11.66 16.93 -11.96
C ALA A 327 -12.21 15.66 -12.66
N HIS A 328 -12.15 14.49 -12.01
CA HIS A 328 -12.66 13.22 -12.51
C HIS A 328 -13.98 12.77 -11.79
N ALA A 329 -14.59 13.66 -11.01
CA ALA A 329 -15.73 13.31 -10.14
C ALA A 329 -16.89 12.64 -10.90
N ASP A 330 -17.19 13.07 -12.13
CA ASP A 330 -18.29 12.47 -12.91
C ASP A 330 -18.00 11.03 -13.35
N GLN A 331 -16.73 10.73 -13.59
CA GLN A 331 -16.30 9.36 -13.91
C GLN A 331 -16.34 8.49 -12.65
N LEU A 332 -15.86 9.02 -11.52
CA LEU A 332 -15.81 8.32 -10.24
C LEU A 332 -17.21 8.03 -9.67
N ARG A 333 -18.16 8.96 -9.79
CA ARG A 333 -19.54 8.76 -9.34
C ARG A 333 -20.23 7.54 -9.95
N ARG A 334 -19.82 7.13 -11.15
CA ARG A 334 -20.37 5.92 -11.81
C ARG A 334 -20.00 4.63 -11.07
N LEU A 335 -18.97 4.66 -10.23
CA LEU A 335 -18.49 3.54 -9.42
C LEU A 335 -19.02 3.58 -7.99
N ALA A 336 -19.76 4.64 -7.62
CA ALA A 336 -20.35 4.78 -6.29
C ALA A 336 -21.41 3.70 -6.04
N ILE A 337 -21.48 3.23 -4.81
CA ILE A 337 -22.54 2.33 -4.34
C ILE A 337 -23.60 3.13 -3.53
N ALA A 338 -24.69 2.48 -3.16
CA ALA A 338 -25.70 3.13 -2.36
C ALA A 338 -25.09 3.61 -1.03
N LYS A 339 -25.44 4.84 -0.62
CA LYS A 339 -24.86 5.50 0.57
C LYS A 339 -24.92 4.64 1.83
N LYS A 340 -26.03 3.93 2.04
CA LYS A 340 -26.21 3.03 3.20
C LYS A 340 -25.18 1.89 3.18
N ASP A 341 -24.98 1.27 2.02
CA ASP A 341 -24.07 0.13 1.86
C ASP A 341 -22.61 0.57 1.96
N TYR A 342 -22.31 1.77 1.45
CA TYR A 342 -20.97 2.37 1.60
C TYR A 342 -20.63 2.65 3.06
N LEU A 343 -21.54 3.28 3.81
CA LEU A 343 -21.32 3.57 5.23
C LEU A 343 -21.11 2.30 6.04
N ALA A 344 -21.95 1.27 5.83
CA ALA A 344 -21.80 -0.01 6.53
C ALA A 344 -20.44 -0.67 6.24
N TRP A 345 -20.01 -0.69 4.98
CA TRP A 345 -18.70 -1.21 4.59
C TRP A 345 -17.55 -0.38 5.17
N ASN A 346 -17.66 0.95 5.15
CA ASN A 346 -16.60 1.82 5.65
C ASN A 346 -16.47 1.73 7.18
N ASP A 347 -17.58 1.62 7.91
CA ASP A 347 -17.57 1.42 9.36
C ASP A 347 -16.93 0.06 9.72
N GLU A 348 -17.25 -1.01 8.99
CA GLU A 348 -16.63 -2.32 9.15
C GLU A 348 -15.12 -2.27 8.90
N ARG A 349 -14.69 -1.62 7.82
CA ARG A 349 -13.28 -1.43 7.48
C ARG A 349 -12.52 -0.69 8.57
N GLN A 350 -13.06 0.42 9.06
CA GLN A 350 -12.42 1.25 10.08
C GLN A 350 -12.44 0.60 11.47
N ALA A 351 -13.40 -0.28 11.75
CA ALA A 351 -13.45 -1.04 13.00
C ALA A 351 -12.25 -2.01 13.18
N ALA A 352 -11.51 -2.29 12.12
CA ALA A 352 -10.26 -3.07 12.18
C ALA A 352 -9.11 -2.30 12.86
N VAL A 353 -9.14 -0.95 12.84
CA VAL A 353 -8.12 -0.11 13.48
C VAL A 353 -8.38 -0.04 14.97
N LYS A 354 -7.90 -1.05 15.69
CA LYS A 354 -7.94 -1.07 17.15
C LYS A 354 -6.54 -0.82 17.71
N PRO A 355 -6.42 -0.14 18.84
CA PRO A 355 -5.15 -0.13 19.55
C PRO A 355 -4.71 -1.59 19.78
N PRO A 356 -3.47 -1.94 19.45
CA PRO A 356 -3.01 -3.30 19.70
C PRO A 356 -2.99 -3.56 21.20
N GLU A 357 -3.46 -4.72 21.61
CA GLU A 357 -3.30 -5.16 22.99
C GLU A 357 -1.83 -5.44 23.27
N PRO A 358 -1.33 -5.10 24.49
CA PRO A 358 0.00 -5.50 24.88
C PRO A 358 0.18 -7.01 24.80
N ARG A 359 1.35 -7.46 24.33
CA ARG A 359 1.65 -8.87 24.06
C ARG A 359 2.21 -9.57 25.28
N ASN A 360 1.80 -10.80 25.52
CA ASN A 360 2.39 -11.66 26.53
C ASN A 360 3.64 -12.35 25.96
N ILE A 361 4.79 -11.71 26.10
CA ILE A 361 6.08 -12.21 25.62
C ILE A 361 6.72 -13.05 26.72
N ALA A 362 6.90 -14.36 26.48
CA ALA A 362 7.56 -15.27 27.43
C ALA A 362 9.08 -15.26 27.29
N GLU A 363 9.59 -15.01 26.09
CA GLU A 363 11.01 -15.11 25.79
C GLU A 363 11.39 -14.08 24.72
N VAL A 364 12.63 -13.61 24.81
CA VAL A 364 13.25 -12.75 23.77
C VAL A 364 14.49 -13.44 23.23
N LYS A 365 14.60 -13.51 21.89
CA LYS A 365 15.75 -14.06 21.18
C LYS A 365 16.39 -13.05 20.27
N VAL A 366 17.68 -13.25 20.03
CA VAL A 366 18.45 -12.54 19.01
C VAL A 366 19.12 -13.57 18.13
N GLU A 367 18.84 -13.52 16.84
CA GLU A 367 19.30 -14.52 15.88
C GLU A 367 20.06 -13.86 14.72
N GLY A 368 20.85 -14.66 13.98
CA GLY A 368 21.51 -14.24 12.75
C GLY A 368 22.83 -13.47 12.96
N LEU A 369 23.26 -13.23 14.19
CA LEU A 369 24.51 -12.54 14.48
C LEU A 369 25.72 -13.41 14.18
N LYS A 370 26.79 -12.79 13.67
CA LYS A 370 28.07 -13.42 13.36
C LYS A 370 29.21 -12.92 14.25
N SER A 371 29.24 -11.64 14.51
CA SER A 371 30.34 -10.94 15.20
C SER A 371 29.91 -10.32 16.53
N VAL A 372 28.68 -9.83 16.62
CA VAL A 372 28.16 -9.15 17.82
C VAL A 372 27.65 -10.17 18.83
N ASN A 373 27.95 -9.94 20.11
CA ASN A 373 27.50 -10.84 21.18
C ASN A 373 25.99 -10.67 21.46
N PRO A 374 25.16 -11.74 21.28
CA PRO A 374 23.72 -11.68 21.52
C PRO A 374 23.34 -11.21 22.93
N ALA A 375 24.13 -11.58 23.96
CA ALA A 375 23.85 -11.15 25.34
C ALA A 375 24.00 -9.64 25.52
N GLY A 376 24.91 -9.00 24.78
CA GLY A 376 25.07 -7.54 24.74
C GLY A 376 23.86 -6.87 24.12
N VAL A 377 23.33 -7.44 23.04
CA VAL A 377 22.13 -6.94 22.34
C VAL A 377 20.91 -7.02 23.24
N LEU A 378 20.68 -8.17 23.88
CA LEU A 378 19.56 -8.36 24.82
C LEU A 378 19.65 -7.38 26.00
N LYS A 379 20.86 -7.14 26.52
CA LYS A 379 21.07 -6.14 27.59
C LYS A 379 20.74 -4.73 27.13
N SER A 380 21.09 -4.37 25.89
CA SER A 380 20.79 -3.04 25.33
C SER A 380 19.31 -2.86 25.03
N ALA A 381 18.59 -3.94 24.68
CA ALA A 381 17.15 -3.91 24.49
C ALA A 381 16.40 -3.46 25.73
N ASP A 382 16.89 -3.82 26.94
CA ASP A 382 16.34 -3.42 28.24
C ASP A 382 14.81 -3.51 28.29
N LEU A 383 14.28 -4.69 27.89
CA LEU A 383 12.84 -4.94 27.78
C LEU A 383 12.36 -5.71 29.03
N ASP A 384 11.43 -5.10 29.77
CA ASP A 384 10.80 -5.74 30.94
C ASP A 384 9.68 -6.68 30.49
N LEU A 385 9.84 -7.97 30.78
CA LEU A 385 8.86 -9.02 30.47
C LEU A 385 7.96 -9.37 31.65
N SER A 386 8.04 -8.69 32.77
CA SER A 386 7.20 -8.94 33.95
C SER A 386 5.74 -8.58 33.75
N HIS A 387 5.44 -7.81 32.71
CA HIS A 387 4.11 -7.38 32.30
C HIS A 387 3.95 -7.56 30.77
N PRO A 388 2.71 -7.58 30.25
CA PRO A 388 2.48 -7.55 28.82
C PRO A 388 3.14 -6.34 28.16
N VAL A 389 3.86 -6.55 27.08
CA VAL A 389 4.71 -5.57 26.41
C VAL A 389 3.95 -4.91 25.27
N SER A 390 3.94 -3.57 25.24
CA SER A 390 3.35 -2.81 24.13
C SER A 390 4.30 -2.75 22.92
N GLU A 391 3.75 -2.53 21.73
CA GLU A 391 4.52 -2.32 20.50
C GLU A 391 5.47 -1.10 20.62
N ASP A 392 5.08 -0.06 21.37
CA ASP A 392 5.93 1.11 21.60
C ASP A 392 7.16 0.75 22.44
N GLN A 393 7.02 -0.14 23.41
CA GLN A 393 8.17 -0.63 24.20
C GLN A 393 9.12 -1.48 23.34
N ILE A 394 8.57 -2.30 22.42
CA ILE A 394 9.37 -3.08 21.47
C ILE A 394 10.10 -2.16 20.49
N ALA A 395 9.42 -1.14 19.96
CA ALA A 395 10.02 -0.16 19.06
C ALA A 395 11.17 0.61 19.77
N GLN A 396 10.98 1.03 21.02
CA GLN A 396 12.04 1.66 21.82
C GLN A 396 13.21 0.72 22.10
N ALA A 397 12.93 -0.56 22.38
CA ALA A 397 13.97 -1.57 22.55
C ALA A 397 14.77 -1.77 21.27
N SER A 398 14.09 -1.85 20.10
CA SER A 398 14.73 -1.94 18.80
C SER A 398 15.59 -0.70 18.48
N ALA A 399 15.12 0.50 18.85
CA ALA A 399 15.90 1.74 18.71
C ALA A 399 17.16 1.72 19.60
N ARG A 400 17.07 1.23 20.86
CA ARG A 400 18.25 1.07 21.74
C ARG A 400 19.26 0.06 21.18
N ILE A 401 18.80 -1.05 20.59
CA ILE A 401 19.69 -2.01 19.92
C ILE A 401 20.38 -1.33 18.75
N TRP A 402 19.63 -0.61 17.92
CA TRP A 402 20.18 0.10 16.76
C TRP A 402 21.21 1.18 17.17
N ALA A 403 20.99 1.86 18.29
CA ALA A 403 21.91 2.86 18.85
C ALA A 403 23.26 2.28 19.33
N MET A 404 23.43 0.93 19.35
CA MET A 404 24.75 0.31 19.53
C MET A 404 25.70 0.61 18.37
N ASP A 405 25.13 0.93 17.21
CA ASP A 405 25.82 1.28 15.95
C ASP A 405 26.53 0.11 15.24
N ASP A 406 26.27 -1.10 15.70
CA ASP A 406 26.78 -2.32 15.05
C ASP A 406 25.84 -2.82 13.93
N PHE A 407 24.65 -2.20 13.79
CA PHE A 407 23.57 -2.67 12.92
C PHE A 407 23.09 -1.63 11.91
N THR A 408 22.77 -2.08 10.70
CA THR A 408 22.10 -1.27 9.68
C THR A 408 20.58 -1.24 9.88
N LEU A 409 20.01 -2.35 10.38
CA LEU A 409 18.58 -2.53 10.65
C LEU A 409 18.39 -3.51 11.81
N VAL A 410 17.31 -3.33 12.58
CA VAL A 410 16.94 -4.20 13.72
C VAL A 410 15.49 -4.67 13.57
N PRO A 411 15.19 -5.54 12.59
CA PRO A 411 13.87 -6.11 12.41
C PRO A 411 13.54 -7.10 13.52
N TYR A 412 12.24 -7.28 13.78
CA TYR A 412 11.75 -8.27 14.72
C TYR A 412 10.51 -8.97 14.18
N GLU A 413 10.27 -10.15 14.70
CA GLU A 413 9.06 -10.94 14.44
C GLU A 413 8.61 -11.65 15.72
N PHE A 414 7.39 -12.21 15.68
CA PHE A 414 6.84 -12.98 16.79
C PHE A 414 6.68 -14.43 16.38
N GLU A 415 7.18 -15.33 17.22
CA GLU A 415 7.00 -16.76 17.09
C GLU A 415 6.04 -17.25 18.17
N PRO A 416 5.22 -18.29 17.91
CA PRO A 416 4.40 -18.90 18.95
C PRO A 416 5.25 -19.40 20.11
N GLY A 417 4.90 -18.98 21.31
CA GLY A 417 5.51 -19.43 22.57
C GLY A 417 4.64 -20.47 23.31
N PRO A 418 5.11 -20.99 24.45
CA PRO A 418 4.36 -21.92 25.26
C PRO A 418 3.12 -21.26 25.89
N ASN A 419 2.05 -22.04 26.13
CA ASN A 419 0.85 -21.61 26.86
C ASN A 419 0.14 -20.37 26.30
N GLY A 420 0.19 -20.15 24.96
CA GLY A 420 -0.44 -18.98 24.32
C GLY A 420 0.32 -17.68 24.50
N THR A 421 1.58 -17.73 24.93
CA THR A 421 2.51 -16.60 24.89
C THR A 421 3.19 -16.51 23.54
N GLU A 422 4.00 -15.46 23.35
CA GLU A 422 4.82 -15.25 22.16
C GLU A 422 6.31 -15.18 22.52
N THR A 423 7.17 -15.52 21.57
CA THR A 423 8.61 -15.27 21.63
C THR A 423 8.90 -14.11 20.68
N LEU A 424 9.51 -13.04 21.19
CA LEU A 424 10.00 -11.92 20.37
C LEU A 424 11.39 -12.28 19.83
N VAL A 425 11.55 -12.27 18.53
CA VAL A 425 12.82 -12.60 17.88
C VAL A 425 13.33 -11.37 17.12
N TRP A 426 14.44 -10.78 17.55
CA TRP A 426 15.18 -9.80 16.78
C TRP A 426 16.18 -10.50 15.85
N ARG A 427 16.25 -10.04 14.57
CA ARG A 427 17.25 -10.46 13.57
C ARG A 427 18.06 -9.27 13.07
N PRO A 428 18.91 -8.66 13.92
CA PRO A 428 19.65 -7.47 13.55
C PRO A 428 20.60 -7.76 12.38
N GLN A 429 20.67 -6.82 11.45
CA GLN A 429 21.59 -6.88 10.31
C GLN A 429 22.90 -6.18 10.72
N GLU A 430 23.95 -6.97 10.92
CA GLU A 430 25.26 -6.43 11.24
C GLU A 430 25.80 -5.58 10.09
N LYS A 431 26.43 -4.46 10.41
CA LYS A 431 27.20 -3.69 9.43
C LYS A 431 28.29 -4.57 8.83
N PRO A 432 28.54 -4.52 7.51
CA PRO A 432 29.55 -5.37 6.86
C PRO A 432 31.00 -5.01 7.25
N TRP A 433 31.18 -4.00 8.08
CA TRP A 433 32.47 -3.58 8.66
C TRP A 433 32.35 -3.57 10.20
N GLY A 434 33.26 -4.20 10.87
CA GLY A 434 33.41 -4.19 12.30
C GLY A 434 34.46 -3.18 12.73
#